data_2aef47268452f13cf2824f271ae0db7f
#
_entry.id   2aef47268452f13cf2824f271ae0db7f
#
_cell.length_a   1.000
_cell.length_b   1.000
_cell.length_c   1.000
_cell.angle_alpha   90.00
_cell.angle_beta   90.00
_cell.angle_gamma   90.00
#
_symmetry.space_group_name_H-M   'P 1'
#
loop_
_entity.id
_entity.type
_entity.pdbx_description
1 polymer ?
#
loop_
_entity_poly.entity_id
_entity_poly.type
_entity_poly.pdbx_seq_one_letter_code
_entity_poly.pdbx_strand_id
1 'polypeptide(L)' 'MVIGKFYRVMSANAMGEQGHKPKTWGECVWVHPERRFCVLRFGDGSRECFTPLELGVS' A
#
# COMPACT_ATOMS: atom_id res chain seq x y z
N MET A 1 -10.58 -3.63 1.72
CA MET A 1 -9.34 -3.47 2.52
C MET A 1 -9.45 -4.35 3.74
N VAL A 2 -8.56 -5.31 3.86
CA VAL A 2 -8.62 -6.31 4.93
C VAL A 2 -7.27 -6.36 5.64
N ILE A 3 -7.28 -6.21 6.96
CA ILE A 3 -6.06 -6.29 7.76
C ILE A 3 -5.46 -7.70 7.63
N GLY A 4 -4.15 -7.77 7.41
CA GLY A 4 -3.43 -9.02 7.21
C GLY A 4 -3.31 -9.44 5.76
N LYS A 5 -4.04 -8.80 4.85
CA LYS A 5 -3.98 -9.13 3.44
C LYS A 5 -2.88 -8.32 2.76
N PHE A 6 -2.23 -8.91 1.77
CA PHE A 6 -1.20 -8.25 0.99
C PHE A 6 -1.79 -7.65 -0.27
N TYR A 7 -1.35 -6.44 -0.59
CA TYR A 7 -1.77 -5.73 -1.79
C TYR A 7 -0.54 -5.27 -2.57
N ARG A 8 -0.64 -5.33 -3.88
CA ARG A 8 0.44 -4.89 -4.75
C ARG A 8 0.16 -3.47 -5.21
N VAL A 9 1.03 -2.54 -4.83
CA VAL A 9 0.83 -1.12 -5.08
C VAL A 9 2.12 -0.46 -5.56
N MET A 10 1.98 0.74 -6.11
CA MET A 10 3.12 1.57 -6.45
C MET A 10 3.44 2.44 -5.23
N SER A 11 4.51 2.08 -4.53
CA SER A 11 4.91 2.80 -3.33
C SER A 11 5.72 4.05 -3.70
N ALA A 12 5.45 5.15 -3.02
CA ALA A 12 6.24 6.37 -3.19
C ALA A 12 7.67 6.20 -2.71
N ASN A 13 7.90 5.26 -1.79
CA ASN A 13 9.22 5.00 -1.23
C ASN A 13 10.00 3.97 -2.04
N ALA A 14 9.35 3.23 -2.92
CA ALA A 14 10.00 2.25 -3.76
C ALA A 14 10.39 2.90 -5.08
N MET A 15 11.44 3.69 -5.05
CA MET A 15 11.89 4.42 -6.24
C MET A 15 12.85 3.57 -7.07
N GLY A 16 12.44 3.28 -8.28
CA GLY A 16 13.35 2.71 -9.25
C GLY A 16 14.35 3.75 -9.73
N GLU A 17 15.54 3.30 -10.09
CA GLU A 17 16.64 4.21 -10.44
C GLU A 17 16.35 5.00 -11.68
N GLN A 18 15.50 4.81 -12.49
CA GLN A 18 15.28 5.56 -13.72
C GLN A 18 13.91 6.20 -13.76
N GLY A 19 13.43 6.61 -12.60
CA GLY A 19 12.12 7.22 -12.51
C GLY A 19 10.97 6.22 -12.50
N HIS A 20 11.26 4.94 -12.54
CA HIS A 20 10.24 3.92 -12.42
C HIS A 20 9.86 3.70 -10.97
N LYS A 21 8.58 3.55 -10.74
CA LYS A 21 8.08 3.18 -9.41
C LYS A 21 7.56 1.76 -9.51
N PRO A 22 8.40 0.77 -9.16
CA PRO A 22 7.96 -0.62 -9.27
C PRO A 22 6.83 -0.89 -8.28
N LYS A 23 5.92 -1.75 -8.69
CA LYS A 23 4.90 -2.22 -7.76
C LYS A 23 5.55 -3.11 -6.73
N THR A 24 5.09 -2.98 -5.49
CA THR A 24 5.59 -3.76 -4.38
C THR A 24 4.43 -4.26 -3.55
N TRP A 25 4.66 -5.32 -2.78
CA TRP A 25 3.65 -5.90 -1.92
C TRP A 25 3.74 -5.28 -0.54
N GLY A 26 2.60 -4.84 -0.02
CA GLY A 26 2.51 -4.32 1.33
C GLY A 26 1.41 -5.06 2.08
N GLU A 27 1.65 -5.29 3.36
CA GLU A 27 0.65 -5.92 4.23
C GLU A 27 -0.23 -4.85 4.84
N CYS A 28 -1.54 -5.02 4.73
CA CYS A 28 -2.49 -4.10 5.36
C CYS A 28 -2.43 -4.30 6.87
N VAL A 29 -2.01 -3.26 7.59
CA VAL A 29 -1.87 -3.31 9.05
C VAL A 29 -2.92 -2.47 9.76
N TRP A 30 -3.62 -1.60 9.04
CA TRP A 30 -4.66 -0.78 9.65
C TRP A 30 -5.63 -0.31 8.57
N VAL A 31 -6.90 -0.20 8.90
CA VAL A 31 -7.95 0.29 8.00
C VAL A 31 -8.70 1.40 8.71
N HIS A 32 -8.91 2.52 8.03
CA HIS A 32 -9.69 3.62 8.56
C HIS A 32 -11.09 3.14 8.94
N PRO A 33 -11.66 3.60 10.08
CA PRO A 33 -12.99 3.16 10.52
C PRO A 33 -14.09 3.37 9.47
N GLU A 34 -13.97 4.41 8.65
CA GLU A 34 -14.92 4.67 7.57
C GLU A 34 -14.46 4.09 6.22
N ARG A 35 -13.41 3.32 6.23
CA ARG A 35 -12.84 2.65 5.06
C ARG A 35 -12.41 3.63 3.97
N ARG A 36 -11.94 4.79 4.36
CA ARG A 36 -11.48 5.80 3.41
C ARG A 36 -10.09 5.49 2.87
N PHE A 37 -9.26 4.85 3.70
CA PHE A 37 -7.92 4.44 3.31
C PHE A 37 -7.44 3.34 4.25
N CYS A 38 -6.32 2.76 3.91
CA CYS A 38 -5.66 1.80 4.80
C CYS A 38 -4.16 2.12 4.82
N VAL A 39 -3.47 1.50 5.77
CA VAL A 39 -2.03 1.61 5.89
C VAL A 39 -1.42 0.28 5.49
N LEU A 40 -0.48 0.33 4.56
CA LEU A 40 0.30 -0.84 4.16
C LEU A 40 1.71 -0.72 4.71
N ARG A 41 2.21 -1.83 5.23
CA ARG A 41 3.59 -1.92 5.70
C ARG A 41 4.38 -2.75 4.71
N PHE A 42 5.53 -2.24 4.32
CA PHE A 42 6.40 -2.90 3.34
C PHE A 42 7.54 -3.65 4.02
N GLY A 43 8.27 -4.44 3.24
CA GLY A 43 9.32 -5.28 3.76
C GLY A 43 10.47 -4.54 4.44
N ASP A 44 10.68 -3.28 4.09
CA ASP A 44 11.71 -2.45 4.72
C ASP A 44 11.23 -1.79 6.01
N GLY A 45 9.99 -2.05 6.42
CA GLY A 45 9.40 -1.46 7.61
C GLY A 45 8.68 -0.16 7.38
N SER A 46 8.74 0.41 6.18
CA SER A 46 8.03 1.66 5.89
C SER A 46 6.52 1.42 5.79
N ARG A 47 5.75 2.49 6.02
CA ARG A 47 4.29 2.44 5.96
C ARG A 47 3.78 3.59 5.11
N GLU A 48 2.75 3.30 4.32
CA GLU A 48 2.10 4.31 3.49
C GLU A 48 0.60 4.09 3.51
N CYS A 49 -0.14 5.19 3.30
CA CYS A 49 -1.60 5.13 3.23
C CYS A 49 -2.03 4.99 1.78
N PHE A 50 -3.05 4.16 1.55
CA PHE A 50 -3.62 3.95 0.21
C PHE A 50 -5.13 3.94 0.27
N THR A 51 -5.75 4.52 -0.75
CA THR A 51 -7.20 4.49 -0.90
C THR A 51 -7.62 3.18 -1.57
N PRO A 52 -8.90 2.80 -1.47
CA PRO A 52 -9.40 1.60 -2.16
C PRO A 52 -9.11 1.64 -3.66
N LEU A 53 -9.22 2.82 -4.27
CA LEU A 53 -8.96 2.97 -5.70
C LEU A 53 -7.51 2.61 -6.03
N GLU A 54 -6.57 3.06 -5.22
CA GLU A 54 -5.15 2.76 -5.42
C GLU A 54 -4.84 1.28 -5.25
N LEU A 55 -5.62 0.58 -4.42
CA LEU A 55 -5.48 -0.85 -4.22
C LEU A 55 -6.15 -1.67 -5.32
N GLY A 56 -6.98 -1.04 -6.14
CA GLY A 56 -7.76 -1.76 -7.14
C GLY A 56 -8.94 -2.52 -6.56
N VAL A 57 -9.43 -2.12 -5.39
CA VAL A 57 -10.62 -2.72 -4.77
C VAL A 57 -11.71 -1.67 -4.65
N SER A 58 -12.93 -2.12 -4.59
CA SER A 58 -14.08 -1.23 -4.45
C SER A 58 -14.57 -1.15 -3.01
#